data_6542fa5203635bc2bbc146b9fe8e6c8b
#
_entry.id   6542fa5203635bc2bbc146b9fe8e6c8b
#
_cell.length_a   1.000
_cell.length_b   1.000
_cell.length_c   1.000
_cell.angle_alpha   90.00
_cell.angle_beta   90.00
_cell.angle_gamma   90.00
#
_symmetry.space_group_name_H-M   'P 1'
#
loop_
_entity.id
_entity.type
_entity.pdbx_description
1 polymer ?
#
loop_
_entity_poly.entity_id
_entity_poly.type
_entity_poly.pdbx_seq_one_letter_code
_entity_poly.pdbx_strand_id
1 'polypeptide(L)'
;KSKQTKSQVNNASSQLYTDQKESGEWEAHVLSSNYMYTLVNESRPFYVETEMLASTSFPLRQRREISLAAGFSWRGEGNEGRGRDFDRQRPPSTSIRPRSFREIPSLHTFGGFIEATYRTPNLHVEAGLRNQGLKSRDYALIYQTEPRLNLLWSLCSSPSGYTLSLKAGVGWISFMPTLEKLYPEAIYNDKVSFYYNDSNESGNTLGILTTHAPGMERNMKLKPTVNRKIEVGLIGKTPAIRLDMTVFFEKQTDGFSSSAQYIPFSYREYDYLSTAQLRPEYKDGQVWVNGKAVPYQEKYSYTPVSVPVNTLHRKKHGIEMVADLGTFSPLRTSLIVDGIWLYVREKNTALNGIWPIQYTDKTEYPYVGFYDRQGGPGNESRSEIISTNFRFITRIPRIGLVTTLTWQMIWLYKYRTLYNGSTGENVWPLYWCGTDGIIHPFTEAQKEDPAFAPLLSTTAPERFLPNSYKPYGMLNIRVNKAFGEHITLAFFANNLADLRPTRYSASTRSYLQQNTQPFFGLELQIKL
;
A
#
# COMPACT_ATOMS: atom_id res chain seq x y z
N LYS A 1 -9.54 -4.83 23.24
CA LYS A 1 -8.69 -6.04 23.24
C LYS A 1 -9.14 -6.96 22.11
N SER A 2 -8.25 -7.29 21.19
CA SER A 2 -8.50 -8.28 20.16
C SER A 2 -7.47 -9.40 20.29
N LYS A 3 -7.94 -10.64 20.17
CA LYS A 3 -7.08 -11.82 20.15
C LYS A 3 -7.48 -12.65 18.93
N GLN A 4 -6.53 -12.80 18.01
CA GLN A 4 -6.70 -13.67 16.85
C GLN A 4 -5.83 -14.90 17.06
N THR A 5 -6.40 -16.08 16.83
CA THR A 5 -5.68 -17.34 16.87
C THR A 5 -5.82 -18.00 15.51
N LYS A 6 -4.71 -18.33 14.89
CA LYS A 6 -4.65 -19.06 13.62
C LYS A 6 -3.93 -20.38 13.86
N SER A 7 -4.59 -21.48 13.54
CA SER A 7 -3.98 -22.82 13.55
C SER A 7 -3.94 -23.33 12.12
N GLN A 8 -2.79 -23.82 11.70
CA GLN A 8 -2.58 -24.33 10.33
C GLN A 8 -1.50 -25.42 10.35
N VAL A 9 -1.57 -26.33 9.40
CA VAL A 9 -0.53 -27.34 9.20
C VAL A 9 0.64 -26.70 8.45
N ASN A 10 1.85 -26.89 8.96
CA ASN A 10 3.08 -26.58 8.27
C ASN A 10 3.66 -27.87 7.68
N ASN A 11 3.77 -27.93 6.35
CA ASN A 11 4.34 -29.07 5.61
C ASN A 11 5.77 -28.71 5.19
N ALA A 12 6.67 -28.64 6.15
CA ALA A 12 8.08 -28.35 5.89
C ALA A 12 8.90 -29.65 6.00
N SER A 13 9.79 -29.90 5.08
CA SER A 13 10.88 -30.85 5.27
C SER A 13 11.84 -30.32 6.32
N SER A 14 12.42 -31.20 7.16
CA SER A 14 13.37 -30.92 8.25
C SER A 14 14.00 -29.53 8.24
N GLN A 15 13.40 -28.59 8.98
CA GLN A 15 13.86 -27.22 9.06
C GLN A 15 14.47 -26.96 10.43
N LEU A 16 15.43 -26.05 10.48
CA LEU A 16 16.01 -25.54 11.71
C LEU A 16 15.31 -24.23 12.10
N TYR A 17 15.15 -24.00 13.38
CA TYR A 17 14.56 -22.78 13.92
C TYR A 17 15.32 -22.31 15.15
N THR A 18 15.52 -21.02 15.25
CA THR A 18 15.96 -20.33 16.48
C THR A 18 15.05 -19.14 16.77
N ASP A 19 14.85 -18.81 18.03
CA ASP A 19 14.12 -17.60 18.45
C ASP A 19 15.05 -16.44 18.83
N GLN A 20 16.34 -16.61 18.60
CA GLN A 20 17.35 -15.58 18.86
C GLN A 20 17.09 -14.33 18.02
N LYS A 21 17.27 -13.16 18.64
CA LYS A 21 17.04 -11.85 18.05
C LYS A 21 18.32 -11.05 17.80
N GLU A 22 19.46 -11.63 18.11
CA GLU A 22 20.78 -11.05 17.92
C GLU A 22 21.56 -11.80 16.86
N SER A 23 22.50 -11.13 16.22
CA SER A 23 23.41 -11.75 15.28
C SER A 23 24.37 -12.67 16.01
N GLY A 24 24.58 -13.87 15.48
CA GLY A 24 25.46 -14.86 16.08
C GLY A 24 25.20 -16.27 15.57
N GLU A 25 25.98 -17.22 16.07
CA GLU A 25 25.84 -18.64 15.79
C GLU A 25 25.18 -19.32 16.99
N TRP A 26 24.10 -20.06 16.73
CA TRP A 26 23.21 -20.59 17.77
C TRP A 26 22.85 -22.05 17.50
N GLU A 27 22.74 -22.84 18.55
CA GLU A 27 22.09 -24.13 18.46
C GLU A 27 20.61 -23.96 18.16
N ALA A 28 20.12 -24.69 17.19
CA ALA A 28 18.77 -24.56 16.64
C ALA A 28 17.87 -25.72 17.03
N HIS A 29 16.58 -25.45 17.13
CA HIS A 29 15.56 -26.49 17.24
C HIS A 29 15.41 -27.19 15.88
N VAL A 30 15.53 -28.51 15.87
CA VAL A 30 15.24 -29.33 14.71
C VAL A 30 13.74 -29.60 14.68
N LEU A 31 13.07 -29.06 13.65
CA LEU A 31 11.63 -29.15 13.53
C LEU A 31 11.18 -30.49 12.91
N SER A 32 10.03 -30.99 13.35
CA SER A 32 9.36 -32.12 12.71
C SER A 32 8.97 -31.78 11.27
N SER A 33 8.91 -32.79 10.39
CA SER A 33 8.57 -32.60 8.97
C SER A 33 7.14 -32.08 8.75
N ASN A 34 6.21 -32.45 9.63
CA ASN A 34 4.82 -32.00 9.56
C ASN A 34 4.33 -31.73 10.98
N TYR A 35 3.84 -30.52 11.22
CA TYR A 35 3.27 -30.15 12.51
C TYR A 35 2.16 -29.13 12.37
N MET A 36 1.27 -29.10 13.34
CA MET A 36 0.29 -28.05 13.49
C MET A 36 0.88 -26.95 14.38
N TYR A 37 0.90 -25.73 13.88
CA TYR A 37 1.27 -24.57 14.69
C TYR A 37 0.06 -23.77 15.14
N THR A 38 0.21 -23.06 16.23
CA THR A 38 -0.77 -22.07 16.70
C THR A 38 -0.10 -20.72 16.86
N LEU A 39 -0.49 -19.76 16.03
CA LEU A 39 -0.07 -18.38 16.11
C LEU A 39 -1.10 -17.57 16.87
N VAL A 40 -0.69 -16.94 17.96
CA VAL A 40 -1.53 -16.03 18.75
C VAL A 40 -1.08 -14.61 18.50
N ASN A 41 -2.00 -13.73 18.11
CA ASN A 41 -1.76 -12.30 17.96
C ASN A 41 -2.72 -11.55 18.88
N GLU A 42 -2.18 -10.98 19.97
CA GLU A 42 -2.95 -10.23 20.96
C GLU A 42 -2.66 -8.74 20.83
N SER A 43 -3.67 -7.96 20.48
CA SER A 43 -3.63 -6.51 20.33
C SER A 43 -4.49 -5.84 21.40
N ARG A 44 -3.99 -4.76 21.98
CA ARG A 44 -4.69 -3.84 22.89
C ARG A 44 -4.43 -2.40 22.48
N PRO A 45 -4.94 -1.99 21.32
CA PRO A 45 -4.79 -0.60 20.88
C PRO A 45 -5.56 0.32 21.82
N PHE A 46 -4.99 1.48 22.06
CA PHE A 46 -5.65 2.58 22.75
C PHE A 46 -5.37 3.88 22.00
N TYR A 47 -6.25 4.84 22.13
CA TYR A 47 -6.02 6.21 21.73
C TYR A 47 -6.72 7.17 22.68
N VAL A 48 -6.17 8.36 22.77
CA VAL A 48 -6.77 9.52 23.44
C VAL A 48 -6.76 10.64 22.43
N GLU A 49 -7.89 11.33 22.29
CA GLU A 49 -8.06 12.41 21.33
C GLU A 49 -8.68 13.61 22.02
N THR A 50 -8.18 14.79 21.71
CA THR A 50 -8.71 16.07 22.18
C THR A 50 -8.84 17.00 21.00
N GLU A 51 -10.01 17.60 20.85
CA GLU A 51 -10.31 18.59 19.83
C GLU A 51 -10.86 19.86 20.47
N MET A 52 -10.44 21.00 19.93
CA MET A 52 -10.95 22.32 20.27
C MET A 52 -11.34 23.04 18.98
N LEU A 53 -12.52 23.58 18.93
CA LEU A 53 -13.03 24.35 17.81
C LEU A 53 -13.63 25.65 18.32
N ALA A 54 -13.24 26.76 17.71
CA ALA A 54 -13.83 28.06 17.91
C ALA A 54 -14.27 28.65 16.57
N SER A 55 -15.44 29.20 16.49
CA SER A 55 -15.93 29.89 15.29
C SER A 55 -16.77 31.09 15.66
N THR A 56 -16.72 32.12 14.81
CA THR A 56 -17.52 33.31 14.92
C THR A 56 -17.91 33.82 13.55
N SER A 57 -19.04 34.50 13.46
CA SER A 57 -19.53 35.09 12.22
C SER A 57 -19.94 36.56 12.45
N PHE A 58 -19.54 37.38 11.51
CA PHE A 58 -19.80 38.82 11.51
C PHE A 58 -20.71 39.17 10.32
N PRO A 59 -22.00 39.40 10.56
CA PRO A 59 -22.90 39.90 9.51
C PRO A 59 -22.51 41.31 9.10
N LEU A 60 -22.41 41.53 7.82
CA LEU A 60 -22.13 42.83 7.21
C LEU A 60 -23.37 43.34 6.50
N ARG A 61 -23.35 44.63 6.08
CA ARG A 61 -24.45 45.21 5.30
C ARG A 61 -24.65 44.46 3.97
N GLN A 62 -25.85 44.49 3.40
CA GLN A 62 -26.21 43.93 2.10
C GLN A 62 -26.07 42.38 2.01
N ARG A 63 -26.47 41.64 3.06
CA ARG A 63 -26.41 40.17 3.12
C ARG A 63 -25.00 39.61 2.91
N ARG A 64 -23.98 40.31 3.38
CA ARG A 64 -22.61 39.83 3.40
C ARG A 64 -22.26 39.29 4.78
N GLU A 65 -21.35 38.36 4.82
CA GLU A 65 -20.90 37.74 6.08
C GLU A 65 -19.41 37.40 6.00
N ILE A 66 -18.70 37.61 7.09
CA ILE A 66 -17.35 37.06 7.29
C ILE A 66 -17.46 36.09 8.46
N SER A 67 -17.04 34.86 8.25
CA SER A 67 -16.90 33.85 9.29
C SER A 67 -15.44 33.49 9.49
N LEU A 68 -15.04 33.35 10.74
CA LEU A 68 -13.70 32.91 11.13
C LEU A 68 -13.84 31.63 11.94
N ALA A 69 -12.99 30.64 11.66
CA ALA A 69 -12.88 29.42 12.41
C ALA A 69 -11.43 29.11 12.72
N ALA A 70 -11.16 28.57 13.89
CA ALA A 70 -9.86 28.05 14.27
C ALA A 70 -10.06 26.77 15.09
N GLY A 71 -9.19 25.82 14.93
CA GLY A 71 -9.25 24.58 15.66
C GLY A 71 -7.88 24.01 15.94
N PHE A 72 -7.83 23.17 16.96
CA PHE A 72 -6.67 22.39 17.35
C PHE A 72 -7.11 20.96 17.67
N SER A 73 -6.33 19.98 17.27
CA SER A 73 -6.53 18.58 17.62
C SER A 73 -5.22 17.95 18.05
N TRP A 74 -5.30 17.06 19.02
CA TRP A 74 -4.22 16.19 19.43
C TRP A 74 -4.73 14.78 19.60
N ARG A 75 -3.99 13.79 19.09
CA ARG A 75 -4.27 12.37 19.27
C ARG A 75 -3.00 11.63 19.65
N GLY A 76 -3.05 10.94 20.77
CA GLY A 76 -2.04 9.97 21.20
C GLY A 76 -2.55 8.56 21.04
N GLU A 77 -1.79 7.69 20.39
CA GLU A 77 -2.16 6.30 20.17
C GLU A 77 -1.01 5.34 20.40
N GLY A 78 -1.34 4.13 20.81
CA GLY A 78 -0.37 3.06 21.07
C GLY A 78 -1.03 1.69 21.16
N ASN A 79 -0.23 0.68 21.46
CA ASN A 79 -0.70 -0.69 21.58
C ASN A 79 0.02 -1.41 22.72
N GLU A 80 -0.73 -1.82 23.75
CA GLU A 80 -0.26 -2.55 24.92
C GLU A 80 -0.48 -4.07 24.84
N GLY A 81 -0.72 -4.58 23.66
CA GLY A 81 -0.91 -6.01 23.43
C GLY A 81 0.39 -6.81 23.60
N ARG A 82 0.27 -8.09 23.92
CA ARG A 82 1.42 -9.00 23.96
C ARG A 82 2.04 -9.21 22.57
N GLY A 83 1.28 -8.90 21.51
CA GLY A 83 1.73 -9.05 20.14
C GLY A 83 1.65 -10.47 19.63
N ARG A 84 2.65 -10.86 18.87
CA ARG A 84 2.76 -12.17 18.23
C ARG A 84 3.54 -13.14 19.08
N ASP A 85 2.92 -14.31 19.35
CA ASP A 85 3.53 -15.40 20.11
C ASP A 85 3.11 -16.77 19.57
N PHE A 86 4.00 -17.76 19.71
CA PHE A 86 3.80 -19.13 19.23
C PHE A 86 4.76 -20.09 19.93
N ASP A 87 4.52 -21.38 19.78
CA ASP A 87 5.41 -22.45 20.27
C ASP A 87 6.72 -22.48 19.43
N ARG A 88 7.88 -22.37 20.09
CA ARG A 88 9.21 -22.35 19.43
C ARG A 88 9.56 -23.68 18.77
N GLN A 89 9.00 -24.77 19.22
CA GLN A 89 9.17 -26.08 18.60
C GLN A 89 8.23 -26.28 17.38
N ARG A 90 7.25 -25.38 17.21
CA ARG A 90 6.26 -25.42 16.14
C ARG A 90 5.99 -24.03 15.58
N PRO A 91 7.02 -23.35 15.08
CA PRO A 91 6.88 -21.99 14.57
C PRO A 91 6.03 -21.97 13.28
N PRO A 92 5.28 -20.90 13.00
CA PRO A 92 4.54 -20.78 11.75
C PRO A 92 5.45 -20.57 10.53
N SER A 93 6.69 -20.11 10.74
CA SER A 93 7.74 -19.96 9.74
C SER A 93 9.09 -19.84 10.45
N THR A 94 10.16 -20.25 9.79
CA THR A 94 11.53 -20.15 10.33
C THR A 94 12.06 -18.72 10.36
N SER A 95 11.51 -17.82 9.55
CA SER A 95 11.97 -16.43 9.44
C SER A 95 11.34 -15.47 10.45
N ILE A 96 10.36 -15.90 11.25
CA ILE A 96 9.67 -15.01 12.20
C ILE A 96 10.11 -15.26 13.65
N ARG A 97 10.02 -14.19 14.46
CA ARG A 97 10.28 -14.22 15.89
C ARG A 97 9.05 -13.73 16.65
N PRO A 98 8.85 -14.14 17.93
CA PRO A 98 7.88 -13.50 18.79
C PRO A 98 8.16 -12.00 18.93
N ARG A 99 7.09 -11.17 18.89
CA ARG A 99 7.20 -9.71 18.97
C ARG A 99 6.12 -9.15 19.88
N SER A 100 6.50 -8.33 20.88
CA SER A 100 5.55 -7.58 21.69
C SER A 100 5.15 -6.27 21.01
N PHE A 101 3.86 -5.90 21.03
CA PHE A 101 3.43 -4.58 20.55
C PHE A 101 3.80 -3.45 21.52
N ARG A 102 4.11 -3.76 22.77
CA ARG A 102 4.60 -2.79 23.76
C ARG A 102 5.98 -2.24 23.42
N GLU A 103 6.75 -2.95 22.60
CA GLU A 103 8.06 -2.49 22.12
C GLU A 103 7.93 -1.33 21.09
N ILE A 104 6.73 -1.12 20.53
CA ILE A 104 6.47 -0.07 19.54
C ILE A 104 6.08 1.22 20.27
N PRO A 105 6.84 2.32 20.12
CA PRO A 105 6.54 3.58 20.77
C PRO A 105 5.18 4.17 20.36
N SER A 106 4.56 4.90 21.29
CA SER A 106 3.33 5.65 20.99
C SER A 106 3.56 6.72 19.94
N LEU A 107 2.52 7.00 19.18
CA LEU A 107 2.46 8.01 18.14
C LEU A 107 1.58 9.17 18.60
N HIS A 108 2.06 10.39 18.43
CA HIS A 108 1.32 11.61 18.75
C HIS A 108 1.13 12.42 17.48
N THR A 109 -0.11 12.69 17.10
CA THR A 109 -0.47 13.55 15.98
C THR A 109 -1.07 14.84 16.47
N PHE A 110 -0.74 15.93 15.81
CA PHE A 110 -1.21 17.28 16.12
C PHE A 110 -1.80 17.90 14.86
N GLY A 111 -2.89 18.63 15.01
CA GLY A 111 -3.49 19.40 13.94
C GLY A 111 -3.90 20.76 14.45
N GLY A 112 -3.59 21.81 13.68
CA GLY A 112 -4.09 23.15 13.95
C GLY A 112 -4.53 23.80 12.66
N PHE A 113 -5.63 24.56 12.67
CA PHE A 113 -6.07 25.29 11.48
C PHE A 113 -6.68 26.63 11.84
N ILE A 114 -6.60 27.52 10.87
CA ILE A 114 -7.36 28.78 10.82
C ILE A 114 -8.04 28.87 9.46
N GLU A 115 -9.24 29.41 9.43
CA GLU A 115 -10.06 29.53 8.23
C GLU A 115 -10.84 30.82 8.27
N ALA A 116 -10.92 31.52 7.14
CA ALA A 116 -11.76 32.68 6.92
C ALA A 116 -12.66 32.41 5.72
N THR A 117 -13.95 32.64 5.90
CA THR A 117 -14.96 32.55 4.86
C THR A 117 -15.60 33.94 4.63
N TYR A 118 -15.63 34.38 3.38
CA TYR A 118 -16.37 35.56 2.95
C TYR A 118 -17.53 35.13 2.07
N ARG A 119 -18.74 35.50 2.46
CA ARG A 119 -19.97 35.13 1.76
C ARG A 119 -20.77 36.38 1.38
N THR A 120 -21.22 36.38 0.13
CA THR A 120 -22.20 37.31 -0.40
C THR A 120 -23.31 36.53 -1.10
N PRO A 121 -24.42 37.15 -1.57
CA PRO A 121 -25.43 36.44 -2.35
C PRO A 121 -24.89 35.69 -3.59
N ASN A 122 -23.82 36.21 -4.22
CA ASN A 122 -23.30 35.68 -5.46
C ASN A 122 -21.89 35.10 -5.36
N LEU A 123 -21.18 35.32 -4.23
CA LEU A 123 -19.79 34.92 -4.08
C LEU A 123 -19.57 34.28 -2.72
N HIS A 124 -18.93 33.13 -2.71
CA HIS A 124 -18.42 32.44 -1.54
C HIS A 124 -16.92 32.17 -1.73
N VAL A 125 -16.12 32.73 -0.83
CA VAL A 125 -14.65 32.51 -0.81
C VAL A 125 -14.27 31.94 0.54
N GLU A 126 -13.50 30.87 0.55
CA GLU A 126 -12.96 30.25 1.75
C GLU A 126 -11.44 30.16 1.63
N ALA A 127 -10.72 30.74 2.57
CA ALA A 127 -9.26 30.63 2.67
C ALA A 127 -8.89 30.00 3.99
N GLY A 128 -8.04 28.99 3.97
CA GLY A 128 -7.65 28.27 5.17
C GLY A 128 -6.17 27.91 5.17
N LEU A 129 -5.61 27.80 6.35
CA LEU A 129 -4.27 27.29 6.59
C LEU A 129 -4.35 26.24 7.68
N ARG A 130 -3.90 25.02 7.38
CA ARG A 130 -3.81 23.93 8.33
C ARG A 130 -2.34 23.55 8.51
N ASN A 131 -1.97 23.19 9.72
CA ASN A 131 -0.69 22.58 10.03
C ASN A 131 -0.94 21.22 10.68
N GLN A 132 -0.30 20.18 10.18
CA GLN A 132 -0.32 18.85 10.77
C GLN A 132 1.09 18.48 11.22
N GLY A 133 1.17 17.81 12.36
CA GLY A 133 2.43 17.32 12.92
C GLY A 133 2.30 15.90 13.46
N LEU A 134 3.41 15.20 13.45
CA LEU A 134 3.54 13.85 13.98
C LEU A 134 4.82 13.75 14.79
N LYS A 135 4.74 13.19 15.98
CA LYS A 135 5.87 12.96 16.90
C LYS A 135 5.80 11.55 17.46
N SER A 136 6.93 10.88 17.49
CA SER A 136 7.13 9.64 18.25
C SER A 136 8.46 9.72 19.00
N ARG A 137 8.73 8.78 19.89
CA ARG A 137 9.93 8.78 20.76
C ARG A 137 11.23 8.99 19.98
N ASP A 138 11.40 8.24 18.89
CA ASP A 138 12.68 8.17 18.17
C ASP A 138 12.76 9.16 16.99
N TYR A 139 11.63 9.73 16.57
CA TYR A 139 11.58 10.65 15.43
C TYR A 139 11.50 12.11 15.88
N ALA A 140 12.18 13.00 15.18
CA ALA A 140 11.93 14.42 15.29
C ALA A 140 10.48 14.76 14.90
N LEU A 141 10.02 15.96 15.24
CA LEU A 141 8.70 16.41 14.80
C LEU A 141 8.65 16.49 13.27
N ILE A 142 7.79 15.66 12.69
CA ILE A 142 7.45 15.68 11.26
C ILE A 142 6.23 16.56 11.13
N TYR A 143 6.27 17.59 10.28
CA TYR A 143 5.15 18.51 10.12
C TYR A 143 4.97 18.97 8.66
N GLN A 144 3.76 19.41 8.33
CA GLN A 144 3.43 19.97 7.02
C GLN A 144 2.34 21.03 7.15
N THR A 145 2.52 22.12 6.41
CA THR A 145 1.56 23.20 6.27
C THR A 145 0.75 23.03 4.99
N GLU A 146 -0.56 23.19 5.09
CA GLU A 146 -1.57 22.90 4.07
C GLU A 146 -2.45 24.12 3.83
N PRO A 147 -2.04 25.05 2.94
CA PRO A 147 -2.91 26.16 2.53
C PRO A 147 -4.01 25.65 1.60
N ARG A 148 -5.20 26.31 1.69
CA ARG A 148 -6.32 26.08 0.77
C ARG A 148 -7.05 27.39 0.46
N LEU A 149 -7.57 27.48 -0.77
CA LEU A 149 -8.43 28.55 -1.22
C LEU A 149 -9.52 27.96 -2.10
N ASN A 150 -10.77 28.22 -1.77
CA ASN A 150 -11.94 27.79 -2.53
C ASN A 150 -12.79 29.00 -2.92
N LEU A 151 -13.35 28.94 -4.11
CA LEU A 151 -14.22 29.96 -4.69
C LEU A 151 -15.47 29.28 -5.25
N LEU A 152 -16.62 29.84 -4.95
CA LEU A 152 -17.88 29.58 -5.67
C LEU A 152 -18.49 30.93 -6.04
N TRP A 153 -18.66 31.16 -7.33
CA TRP A 153 -19.20 32.41 -7.86
C TRP A 153 -20.43 32.14 -8.73
N SER A 154 -21.60 32.65 -8.30
CA SER A 154 -22.82 32.66 -9.11
C SER A 154 -22.73 33.72 -10.17
N LEU A 155 -22.47 33.31 -11.41
CA LEU A 155 -22.33 34.20 -12.56
C LEU A 155 -23.68 34.78 -12.99
N CYS A 156 -24.72 33.95 -13.00
CA CYS A 156 -26.09 34.37 -13.24
C CYS A 156 -27.08 33.52 -12.45
N SER A 157 -28.18 34.16 -12.06
CA SER A 157 -29.31 33.51 -11.37
C SER A 157 -30.59 34.16 -11.84
N SER A 158 -31.53 33.38 -12.34
CA SER A 158 -32.83 33.83 -12.80
C SER A 158 -33.93 33.41 -11.82
N PRO A 159 -34.95 34.24 -11.61
CA PRO A 159 -36.16 33.85 -10.85
C PRO A 159 -36.81 32.56 -11.39
N SER A 160 -36.63 32.25 -12.68
CA SER A 160 -37.13 31.03 -13.33
C SER A 160 -36.35 29.77 -12.95
N GLY A 161 -35.40 29.85 -11.99
CA GLY A 161 -34.64 28.70 -11.49
C GLY A 161 -33.41 28.31 -12.31
N TYR A 162 -32.99 29.13 -13.28
CA TYR A 162 -31.73 28.94 -14.02
C TYR A 162 -30.59 29.57 -13.24
N THR A 163 -29.55 28.80 -13.00
CA THR A 163 -28.30 29.30 -12.39
C THR A 163 -27.08 28.79 -13.13
N LEU A 164 -26.07 29.63 -13.20
CA LEU A 164 -24.73 29.24 -13.66
C LEU A 164 -23.71 29.72 -12.62
N SER A 165 -22.88 28.83 -12.12
CA SER A 165 -21.86 29.14 -11.14
C SER A 165 -20.50 28.61 -11.58
N LEU A 166 -19.47 29.37 -11.29
CA LEU A 166 -18.05 28.98 -11.41
C LEU A 166 -17.58 28.51 -10.04
N LYS A 167 -16.92 27.36 -10.01
CA LYS A 167 -16.17 26.91 -8.83
C LYS A 167 -14.68 26.81 -9.17
N ALA A 168 -13.83 27.16 -8.22
CA ALA A 168 -12.39 27.00 -8.35
C ALA A 168 -11.80 26.65 -6.97
N GLY A 169 -10.75 25.86 -6.96
CA GLY A 169 -10.08 25.47 -5.74
C GLY A 169 -8.60 25.24 -5.96
N VAL A 170 -7.79 25.60 -4.97
CA VAL A 170 -6.39 25.20 -4.86
C VAL A 170 -6.11 24.83 -3.42
N GLY A 171 -5.42 23.70 -3.22
CA GLY A 171 -5.11 23.26 -1.86
C GLY A 171 -4.02 22.20 -1.81
N TRP A 172 -3.40 22.12 -0.65
CA TRP A 172 -2.43 21.08 -0.30
C TRP A 172 -3.07 20.16 0.74
N ILE A 173 -2.79 18.86 0.61
CA ILE A 173 -3.17 17.82 1.58
C ILE A 173 -1.94 16.98 1.82
N SER A 174 -1.62 16.69 3.07
CA SER A 174 -0.51 15.81 3.43
C SER A 174 -0.98 14.52 4.06
N PHE A 175 -0.15 13.51 3.89
CA PHE A 175 -0.30 12.20 4.54
C PHE A 175 0.96 11.93 5.36
N MET A 176 0.80 11.81 6.67
CA MET A 176 1.88 11.49 7.58
C MET A 176 2.29 10.01 7.43
N PRO A 177 3.55 9.66 7.69
CA PRO A 177 3.95 8.26 7.73
C PRO A 177 3.19 7.49 8.82
N THR A 178 2.77 6.29 8.48
CA THR A 178 2.08 5.39 9.43
C THR A 178 3.08 4.76 10.40
N LEU A 179 2.57 4.26 11.53
CA LEU A 179 3.38 3.57 12.53
C LEU A 179 4.22 2.43 11.93
N GLU A 180 3.67 1.67 10.98
CA GLU A 180 4.37 0.58 10.28
C GLU A 180 5.58 1.08 9.48
N LYS A 181 5.49 2.29 8.89
CA LYS A 181 6.61 2.90 8.15
C LYS A 181 7.68 3.47 9.08
N LEU A 182 7.28 3.93 10.26
CA LEU A 182 8.21 4.45 11.27
C LEU A 182 8.90 3.32 12.03
N TYR A 183 8.17 2.24 12.33
CA TYR A 183 8.64 1.10 13.11
C TYR A 183 8.37 -0.22 12.39
N PRO A 184 9.08 -0.47 11.26
CA PRO A 184 8.95 -1.73 10.55
C PRO A 184 9.34 -2.91 11.44
N GLU A 185 8.99 -4.11 11.05
CA GLU A 185 9.38 -5.31 11.76
C GLU A 185 10.89 -5.57 11.61
N ALA A 186 11.53 -6.04 12.68
CA ALA A 186 12.91 -6.49 12.63
C ALA A 186 13.04 -7.71 11.70
N ILE A 187 14.14 -7.77 10.98
CA ILE A 187 14.43 -8.81 9.98
C ILE A 187 15.48 -9.75 10.55
N TYR A 188 15.28 -11.03 10.29
CA TYR A 188 16.20 -12.10 10.67
C TYR A 188 16.49 -12.96 9.45
N ASN A 189 17.76 -13.22 9.19
CA ASN A 189 18.21 -14.10 8.12
C ASN A 189 19.08 -15.20 8.73
N ASP A 190 18.54 -16.41 8.73
CA ASP A 190 19.20 -17.58 9.29
C ASP A 190 19.85 -18.38 8.17
N LYS A 191 21.12 -18.70 8.32
CA LYS A 191 21.88 -19.61 7.46
C LYS A 191 22.24 -20.87 8.24
N VAL A 192 22.07 -22.02 7.59
CA VAL A 192 22.48 -23.30 8.18
C VAL A 192 23.99 -23.36 8.17
N SER A 193 24.60 -23.33 9.35
CA SER A 193 26.04 -23.51 9.55
C SER A 193 26.41 -24.98 9.65
N PHE A 194 25.55 -25.76 10.34
CA PHE A 194 25.74 -27.18 10.55
C PHE A 194 24.41 -27.90 10.70
N TYR A 195 24.32 -29.11 10.18
CA TYR A 195 23.18 -30.00 10.43
C TYR A 195 23.63 -31.46 10.46
N TYR A 196 23.32 -32.12 11.57
CA TYR A 196 23.54 -33.53 11.77
C TYR A 196 22.24 -34.21 12.19
N ASN A 197 21.94 -35.35 11.58
CA ASN A 197 20.79 -36.16 11.96
C ASN A 197 21.20 -37.64 11.84
N ASP A 198 21.23 -38.33 12.98
CA ASP A 198 21.42 -39.77 13.00
C ASP A 198 20.10 -40.47 12.72
N SER A 199 19.99 -41.09 11.55
CA SER A 199 18.80 -41.84 11.14
C SER A 199 18.56 -43.12 11.96
N ASN A 200 19.57 -43.59 12.70
CA ASN A 200 19.50 -44.83 13.47
C ASN A 200 19.07 -44.62 14.92
N GLU A 201 19.21 -43.38 15.45
CA GLU A 201 18.83 -43.03 16.80
C GLU A 201 17.87 -41.84 16.81
N SER A 202 16.61 -42.09 17.13
CA SER A 202 15.61 -41.05 17.26
C SER A 202 16.00 -40.02 18.33
N GLY A 203 16.18 -38.75 17.91
CA GLY A 203 16.53 -37.63 18.79
C GLY A 203 18.02 -37.27 18.81
N ASN A 204 18.88 -37.98 18.09
CA ASN A 204 20.28 -37.65 17.95
C ASN A 204 20.50 -36.68 16.78
N THR A 205 20.12 -35.41 17.00
CA THR A 205 20.21 -34.34 15.99
C THR A 205 20.95 -33.15 16.56
N LEU A 206 21.74 -32.47 15.72
CA LEU A 206 22.37 -31.20 16.06
C LEU A 206 22.22 -30.24 14.86
N GLY A 207 21.59 -29.11 15.08
CA GLY A 207 21.47 -28.05 14.11
C GLY A 207 22.10 -26.76 14.63
N ILE A 208 22.92 -26.10 13.81
CA ILE A 208 23.51 -24.80 14.11
C ILE A 208 23.07 -23.81 13.04
N LEU A 209 22.55 -22.67 13.47
CA LEU A 209 22.18 -21.56 12.61
C LEU A 209 23.06 -20.35 12.92
N THR A 210 23.58 -19.73 11.87
CA THR A 210 24.07 -18.34 11.96
C THR A 210 22.90 -17.41 11.66
N THR A 211 22.47 -16.64 12.65
CA THR A 211 21.48 -15.58 12.51
C THR A 211 22.18 -14.27 12.19
N HIS A 212 21.78 -13.60 11.13
CA HIS A 212 22.08 -12.20 10.91
C HIS A 212 20.83 -11.36 11.19
N ALA A 213 20.93 -10.51 12.21
CA ALA A 213 19.85 -9.67 12.71
C ALA A 213 20.27 -8.19 12.63
N PRO A 214 20.15 -7.53 11.46
CA PRO A 214 20.47 -6.11 11.33
C PRO A 214 19.55 -5.22 12.18
N GLY A 215 18.49 -5.81 12.71
CA GLY A 215 17.53 -5.12 13.54
C GLY A 215 16.38 -4.52 12.71
N MET A 216 15.89 -3.37 13.20
CA MET A 216 14.82 -2.61 12.56
C MET A 216 15.46 -1.52 11.70
N GLU A 217 15.50 -1.75 10.40
CA GLU A 217 16.02 -0.77 9.44
C GLU A 217 15.00 0.35 9.21
N ARG A 218 15.30 1.54 9.71
CA ARG A 218 14.43 2.71 9.73
C ARG A 218 15.00 3.88 8.94
N ASN A 219 14.11 4.57 8.23
CA ASN A 219 14.48 5.86 7.64
C ASN A 219 14.07 7.00 8.58
N MET A 220 15.07 7.55 9.29
CA MET A 220 14.87 8.68 10.21
C MET A 220 14.53 10.00 9.49
N LYS A 221 14.63 10.05 8.15
CA LYS A 221 14.39 11.23 7.32
C LYS A 221 13.06 11.17 6.56
N LEU A 222 12.12 10.30 6.97
CA LEU A 222 10.79 10.25 6.37
C LEU A 222 10.09 11.61 6.48
N LYS A 223 9.45 12.00 5.37
CA LYS A 223 8.68 13.24 5.22
C LYS A 223 7.21 12.91 4.99
N PRO A 224 6.29 13.86 5.22
CA PRO A 224 4.92 13.71 4.76
C PRO A 224 4.87 13.61 3.23
N THR A 225 3.98 12.79 2.71
CA THR A 225 3.56 12.86 1.32
C THR A 225 2.71 14.10 1.12
N VAL A 226 3.01 14.94 0.13
CA VAL A 226 2.25 16.17 -0.15
C VAL A 226 1.53 16.03 -1.49
N ASN A 227 0.21 16.22 -1.46
CA ASN A 227 -0.63 16.29 -2.64
C ASN A 227 -1.12 17.72 -2.84
N ARG A 228 -0.88 18.30 -4.02
CA ARG A 228 -1.30 19.64 -4.44
C ARG A 228 -2.32 19.50 -5.54
N LYS A 229 -3.49 20.10 -5.34
CA LYS A 229 -4.61 20.04 -6.29
C LYS A 229 -5.02 21.44 -6.70
N ILE A 230 -5.30 21.61 -7.98
CA ILE A 230 -5.95 22.79 -8.56
C ILE A 230 -7.15 22.27 -9.34
N GLU A 231 -8.30 22.90 -9.16
CA GLU A 231 -9.52 22.56 -9.88
C GLU A 231 -10.32 23.80 -10.28
N VAL A 232 -10.98 23.68 -11.43
CA VAL A 232 -11.93 24.68 -11.94
C VAL A 232 -13.12 23.94 -12.50
N GLY A 233 -14.33 24.43 -12.21
CA GLY A 233 -15.54 23.78 -12.71
C GLY A 233 -16.69 24.75 -12.87
N LEU A 234 -17.72 24.25 -13.56
CA LEU A 234 -18.97 24.96 -13.82
C LEU A 234 -20.15 24.15 -13.26
N ILE A 235 -21.06 24.81 -12.62
CA ILE A 235 -22.33 24.25 -12.15
C ILE A 235 -23.46 24.97 -12.86
N GLY A 236 -24.15 24.25 -13.74
CA GLY A 236 -25.37 24.71 -14.40
C GLY A 236 -26.60 24.06 -13.76
N LYS A 237 -27.62 24.83 -13.45
CA LYS A 237 -28.89 24.30 -12.96
C LYS A 237 -30.04 24.94 -13.72
N THR A 238 -31.00 24.13 -14.06
CA THR A 238 -32.33 24.49 -14.54
C THR A 238 -33.37 23.91 -13.60
N PRO A 239 -34.67 24.21 -13.73
CA PRO A 239 -35.71 23.57 -12.92
C PRO A 239 -35.72 22.05 -12.97
N ALA A 240 -35.26 21.45 -14.10
CA ALA A 240 -35.30 20.01 -14.33
C ALA A 240 -33.93 19.34 -14.28
N ILE A 241 -32.85 20.04 -14.64
CA ILE A 241 -31.53 19.45 -14.89
C ILE A 241 -30.46 20.19 -14.06
N ARG A 242 -29.53 19.43 -13.50
CA ARG A 242 -28.29 19.97 -12.92
C ARG A 242 -27.10 19.32 -13.57
N LEU A 243 -26.15 20.12 -14.03
CA LEU A 243 -24.87 19.70 -14.55
C LEU A 243 -23.75 20.28 -13.69
N ASP A 244 -22.83 19.46 -13.24
CA ASP A 244 -21.61 19.84 -12.54
C ASP A 244 -20.41 19.23 -13.30
N MET A 245 -19.51 20.06 -13.77
CA MET A 245 -18.31 19.64 -14.48
C MET A 245 -17.08 20.28 -13.85
N THR A 246 -16.02 19.50 -13.63
CA THR A 246 -14.77 19.95 -13.01
C THR A 246 -13.59 19.40 -13.79
N VAL A 247 -12.65 20.28 -14.12
CA VAL A 247 -11.31 19.94 -14.60
C VAL A 247 -10.36 20.08 -13.43
N PHE A 248 -9.46 19.11 -13.26
CA PHE A 248 -8.50 19.14 -12.16
C PHE A 248 -7.11 18.70 -12.57
N PHE A 249 -6.11 19.23 -11.84
CA PHE A 249 -4.72 18.83 -11.90
C PHE A 249 -4.24 18.54 -10.48
N GLU A 250 -3.58 17.40 -10.30
CA GLU A 250 -3.06 16.95 -9.02
C GLU A 250 -1.61 16.51 -9.16
N LYS A 251 -0.76 16.96 -8.24
CA LYS A 251 0.65 16.57 -8.17
C LYS A 251 0.97 16.10 -6.76
N GLN A 252 1.31 14.83 -6.64
CA GLN A 252 1.82 14.22 -5.41
C GLN A 252 3.34 14.19 -5.45
N THR A 253 3.98 14.61 -4.37
CA THR A 253 5.42 14.52 -4.14
C THR A 253 5.70 13.81 -2.84
N ASP A 254 6.91 13.28 -2.71
CA ASP A 254 7.37 12.59 -1.50
C ASP A 254 6.44 11.43 -1.08
N GLY A 255 5.81 10.77 -2.06
CA GLY A 255 4.95 9.60 -1.81
C GLY A 255 5.76 8.45 -1.23
N PHE A 256 5.13 7.70 -0.32
CA PHE A 256 5.78 6.57 0.32
C PHE A 256 5.97 5.41 -0.66
N SER A 257 7.16 4.83 -0.61
CA SER A 257 7.58 3.62 -1.27
C SER A 257 8.52 2.84 -0.37
N SER A 258 9.13 1.78 -0.85
CA SER A 258 10.20 1.07 -0.18
C SER A 258 11.41 0.94 -1.08
N SER A 259 12.59 0.98 -0.47
CA SER A 259 13.88 0.71 -1.12
C SER A 259 14.39 -0.63 -0.61
N ALA A 260 14.62 -1.56 -1.51
CA ALA A 260 15.23 -2.83 -1.14
C ALA A 260 16.75 -2.66 -1.08
N GLN A 261 17.29 -2.91 0.10
CA GLN A 261 18.73 -2.91 0.39
C GLN A 261 19.18 -4.32 0.72
N TYR A 262 20.47 -4.55 0.67
CA TYR A 262 21.08 -5.81 1.04
C TYR A 262 22.27 -5.56 1.95
N ILE A 263 22.27 -6.21 3.12
CA ILE A 263 23.32 -6.07 4.11
C ILE A 263 24.15 -7.36 4.08
N PRO A 264 25.44 -7.31 3.71
CA PRO A 264 26.29 -8.48 3.67
C PRO A 264 26.63 -8.96 5.08
N PHE A 265 26.83 -10.26 5.22
CA PHE A 265 27.36 -10.90 6.41
C PHE A 265 28.07 -12.18 6.06
N SER A 266 28.97 -12.63 6.92
CA SER A 266 29.64 -13.93 6.81
C SER A 266 29.01 -14.94 7.75
N TYR A 267 29.11 -16.22 7.38
CA TYR A 267 28.72 -17.34 8.22
C TYR A 267 29.64 -18.52 7.97
N ARG A 268 29.76 -19.39 8.96
CA ARG A 268 30.54 -20.63 8.83
C ARG A 268 29.68 -21.74 8.26
N GLU A 269 30.21 -22.49 7.32
CA GLU A 269 29.65 -23.77 6.86
C GLU A 269 30.63 -24.87 7.23
N TYR A 270 30.24 -25.72 8.18
CA TYR A 270 31.10 -26.77 8.71
C TYR A 270 31.12 -27.97 7.76
N ASP A 271 32.33 -28.46 7.44
CA ASP A 271 32.58 -29.62 6.61
C ASP A 271 32.47 -30.90 7.46
N TYR A 272 31.31 -31.53 7.48
CA TYR A 272 31.10 -32.78 8.19
C TYR A 272 30.41 -33.83 7.30
N LEU A 273 31.06 -34.99 7.13
CA LEU A 273 30.45 -36.12 6.45
C LEU A 273 29.73 -37.00 7.49
N SER A 274 28.41 -37.12 7.38
CA SER A 274 27.53 -37.86 8.30
C SER A 274 27.79 -39.39 8.37
N THR A 275 28.78 -39.90 7.64
CA THR A 275 29.19 -41.31 7.65
C THR A 275 30.03 -41.72 8.86
N ALA A 276 30.53 -40.73 9.64
CA ALA A 276 31.18 -40.99 10.92
C ALA A 276 30.09 -41.18 11.99
N GLN A 277 29.96 -42.37 12.55
CA GLN A 277 29.00 -42.76 13.60
C GLN A 277 29.22 -42.04 14.96
N LEU A 278 29.83 -40.87 14.96
CA LEU A 278 30.20 -40.12 16.14
C LEU A 278 29.35 -38.87 16.23
N ARG A 279 28.66 -38.71 17.36
CA ARG A 279 27.81 -37.54 17.63
C ARG A 279 28.65 -36.27 17.72
N PRO A 280 28.35 -35.23 16.92
CA PRO A 280 28.95 -33.92 17.07
C PRO A 280 28.38 -33.19 18.30
N GLU A 281 29.22 -32.31 18.87
CA GLU A 281 28.86 -31.43 19.98
C GLU A 281 29.16 -29.97 19.58
N TYR A 282 28.30 -29.05 19.99
CA TYR A 282 28.54 -27.61 19.83
C TYR A 282 28.97 -27.04 21.17
N LYS A 283 30.18 -26.55 21.24
CA LYS A 283 30.77 -26.00 22.46
C LYS A 283 31.74 -24.89 22.14
N ASP A 284 31.71 -23.83 22.95
CA ASP A 284 32.62 -22.67 22.83
C ASP A 284 32.61 -22.04 21.40
N GLY A 285 31.44 -21.97 20.76
CA GLY A 285 31.28 -21.41 19.42
C GLY A 285 31.91 -22.26 18.30
N GLN A 286 32.09 -23.58 18.51
CA GLN A 286 32.72 -24.49 17.57
C GLN A 286 32.02 -25.87 17.61
N VAL A 287 31.94 -26.52 16.45
CA VAL A 287 31.48 -27.91 16.36
C VAL A 287 32.67 -28.85 16.56
N TRP A 288 32.48 -29.84 17.45
CA TRP A 288 33.49 -30.84 17.81
C TRP A 288 32.99 -32.26 17.52
N VAL A 289 33.87 -33.09 17.09
CA VAL A 289 33.62 -34.54 16.95
C VAL A 289 34.80 -35.26 17.55
N ASN A 290 34.55 -36.12 18.52
CA ASN A 290 35.57 -36.93 19.22
C ASN A 290 36.75 -36.06 19.72
N GLY A 291 36.47 -34.89 20.30
CA GLY A 291 37.48 -33.97 20.84
C GLY A 291 38.30 -33.22 19.77
N LYS A 292 37.96 -33.32 18.49
CA LYS A 292 38.59 -32.57 17.40
C LYS A 292 37.59 -31.56 16.84
N ALA A 293 38.07 -30.32 16.61
CA ALA A 293 37.29 -29.28 15.97
C ALA A 293 36.94 -29.66 14.52
N VAL A 294 35.71 -29.52 14.13
CA VAL A 294 35.26 -29.72 12.75
C VAL A 294 35.74 -28.53 11.91
N PRO A 295 36.42 -28.73 10.78
CA PRO A 295 36.80 -27.65 9.89
C PRO A 295 35.55 -26.98 9.29
N TYR A 296 35.68 -25.71 8.92
CA TYR A 296 34.62 -24.95 8.28
C TYR A 296 35.18 -24.05 7.18
N GLN A 297 34.29 -23.66 6.26
CA GLN A 297 34.54 -22.62 5.27
C GLN A 297 33.76 -21.38 5.66
N GLU A 298 34.36 -20.21 5.54
CA GLU A 298 33.66 -18.95 5.69
C GLU A 298 32.95 -18.60 4.38
N LYS A 299 31.63 -18.43 4.44
CA LYS A 299 30.79 -18.05 3.32
C LYS A 299 30.14 -16.69 3.55
N TYR A 300 29.80 -16.03 2.45
CA TYR A 300 29.12 -14.75 2.47
C TYR A 300 27.68 -14.90 2.03
N SER A 301 26.82 -14.05 2.56
CA SER A 301 25.43 -13.93 2.15
C SER A 301 24.95 -12.49 2.37
N TYR A 302 23.73 -12.20 1.91
CA TYR A 302 23.12 -10.89 2.04
C TYR A 302 21.74 -11.00 2.68
N THR A 303 21.45 -10.11 3.64
CA THR A 303 20.12 -9.97 4.21
C THR A 303 19.35 -8.91 3.43
N PRO A 304 18.27 -9.27 2.73
CA PRO A 304 17.41 -8.31 2.07
C PRO A 304 16.61 -7.52 3.11
N VAL A 305 16.65 -6.19 3.01
CA VAL A 305 15.98 -5.26 3.90
C VAL A 305 15.14 -4.29 3.11
N SER A 306 13.91 -4.04 3.54
CA SER A 306 13.01 -3.09 2.90
C SER A 306 12.86 -1.85 3.78
N VAL A 307 13.44 -0.73 3.33
CA VAL A 307 13.43 0.55 4.06
C VAL A 307 12.40 1.49 3.46
N PRO A 308 11.46 2.05 4.23
CA PRO A 308 10.51 3.05 3.73
C PRO A 308 11.20 4.33 3.26
N VAL A 309 10.80 4.84 2.09
CA VAL A 309 11.38 6.03 1.46
C VAL A 309 10.31 6.93 0.82
N ASN A 310 10.65 8.19 0.54
CA ASN A 310 9.76 9.19 -0.08
C ASN A 310 10.12 9.41 -1.55
N THR A 311 9.98 8.41 -2.39
CA THR A 311 10.46 8.43 -3.79
C THR A 311 9.36 8.30 -4.84
N LEU A 312 8.11 8.20 -4.40
CA LEU A 312 6.97 8.07 -5.28
C LEU A 312 6.43 9.46 -5.67
N HIS A 313 6.36 9.71 -6.97
CA HIS A 313 5.80 10.91 -7.55
C HIS A 313 4.63 10.56 -8.46
N ARG A 314 3.49 11.28 -8.30
CA ARG A 314 2.31 11.05 -9.11
C ARG A 314 1.77 12.36 -9.65
N LYS A 315 1.39 12.37 -10.93
CA LYS A 315 0.65 13.45 -11.56
C LYS A 315 -0.66 12.90 -12.09
N LYS A 316 -1.74 13.58 -11.78
CA LYS A 316 -3.08 13.26 -12.29
C LYS A 316 -3.68 14.49 -12.91
N HIS A 317 -4.45 14.31 -13.95
CA HIS A 317 -5.37 15.30 -14.47
C HIS A 317 -6.58 14.61 -15.05
N GLY A 318 -7.69 15.30 -15.01
CA GLY A 318 -8.94 14.70 -15.45
C GLY A 318 -10.07 15.70 -15.53
N ILE A 319 -11.19 15.17 -16.00
CA ILE A 319 -12.48 15.84 -16.06
C ILE A 319 -13.48 14.96 -15.36
N GLU A 320 -14.15 15.51 -14.37
CA GLU A 320 -15.28 14.88 -13.68
C GLU A 320 -16.58 15.56 -14.10
N MET A 321 -17.63 14.78 -14.30
CA MET A 321 -18.96 15.27 -14.65
C MET A 321 -20.01 14.54 -13.84
N VAL A 322 -20.99 15.30 -13.32
CA VAL A 322 -22.23 14.77 -12.76
C VAL A 322 -23.41 15.51 -13.42
N ALA A 323 -24.29 14.75 -14.04
CA ALA A 323 -25.53 15.26 -14.63
C ALA A 323 -26.73 14.60 -13.95
N ASP A 324 -27.53 15.38 -13.24
CA ASP A 324 -28.87 14.98 -12.79
C ASP A 324 -29.86 15.47 -13.85
N LEU A 325 -30.42 14.53 -14.60
CA LEU A 325 -31.34 14.81 -15.70
C LEU A 325 -32.81 14.88 -15.25
N GLY A 326 -33.02 14.93 -13.94
CA GLY A 326 -34.33 15.04 -13.33
C GLY A 326 -35.15 13.75 -13.39
N THR A 327 -36.46 13.90 -13.18
CA THR A 327 -37.40 12.77 -13.10
C THR A 327 -38.32 12.77 -14.27
N PHE A 328 -38.33 11.65 -15.02
CA PHE A 328 -39.33 11.37 -16.02
C PHE A 328 -40.61 10.90 -15.32
N SER A 329 -41.60 11.80 -15.22
CA SER A 329 -42.79 11.60 -14.40
C SER A 329 -43.61 10.37 -14.75
N PRO A 330 -43.85 9.99 -16.05
CA PRO A 330 -44.62 8.82 -16.39
C PRO A 330 -44.07 7.51 -15.82
N LEU A 331 -42.73 7.36 -15.78
CA LEU A 331 -42.05 6.19 -15.21
C LEU A 331 -41.60 6.41 -13.74
N ARG A 332 -41.80 7.61 -13.19
CA ARG A 332 -41.32 7.99 -11.85
C ARG A 332 -39.81 7.69 -11.65
N THR A 333 -39.04 7.83 -12.71
CA THR A 333 -37.64 7.44 -12.79
C THR A 333 -36.78 8.67 -13.00
N SER A 334 -35.81 8.87 -12.10
CA SER A 334 -34.76 9.88 -12.23
C SER A 334 -33.54 9.22 -12.89
N LEU A 335 -32.84 9.97 -13.75
CA LEU A 335 -31.57 9.56 -14.34
C LEU A 335 -30.45 10.48 -13.86
N ILE A 336 -29.46 9.87 -13.22
CA ILE A 336 -28.20 10.53 -12.85
C ILE A 336 -27.08 9.87 -13.66
N VAL A 337 -26.28 10.69 -14.33
CA VAL A 337 -25.09 10.24 -15.07
C VAL A 337 -23.87 10.87 -14.41
N ASP A 338 -22.95 10.06 -13.95
CA ASP A 338 -21.65 10.52 -13.49
C ASP A 338 -20.54 9.88 -14.34
N GLY A 339 -19.48 10.63 -14.58
CA GLY A 339 -18.39 10.17 -15.42
C GLY A 339 -17.08 10.85 -15.10
N ILE A 340 -16.00 10.17 -15.48
CA ILE A 340 -14.64 10.67 -15.32
C ILE A 340 -13.79 10.29 -16.55
N TRP A 341 -13.02 11.25 -17.01
CA TRP A 341 -11.79 11.00 -17.74
C TRP A 341 -10.62 11.28 -16.81
N LEU A 342 -9.72 10.32 -16.62
CA LEU A 342 -8.59 10.42 -15.72
C LEU A 342 -7.32 9.92 -16.42
N TYR A 343 -6.28 10.73 -16.42
CA TYR A 343 -4.93 10.35 -16.79
C TYR A 343 -4.02 10.39 -15.56
N VAL A 344 -3.25 9.33 -15.34
CA VAL A 344 -2.31 9.20 -14.23
C VAL A 344 -0.92 8.85 -14.78
N ARG A 345 0.08 9.61 -14.35
CA ARG A 345 1.49 9.28 -14.50
C ARG A 345 2.11 9.12 -13.12
N GLU A 346 2.67 7.96 -12.88
CA GLU A 346 3.36 7.65 -11.63
C GLU A 346 4.81 7.30 -11.92
N LYS A 347 5.74 7.82 -11.12
CA LYS A 347 7.17 7.50 -11.20
C LYS A 347 7.70 7.23 -9.80
N ASN A 348 8.41 6.12 -9.65
CA ASN A 348 9.09 5.73 -8.43
C ASN A 348 10.59 5.60 -8.69
N THR A 349 11.40 6.33 -7.93
CA THR A 349 12.86 6.35 -8.05
C THR A 349 13.58 5.67 -6.88
N ALA A 350 12.84 4.88 -6.08
CA ALA A 350 13.46 4.09 -5.03
C ALA A 350 14.45 3.08 -5.63
N LEU A 351 15.59 2.97 -5.01
CA LEU A 351 16.56 1.94 -5.37
C LEU A 351 16.04 0.57 -4.96
N ASN A 352 16.23 -0.39 -5.84
CA ASN A 352 15.92 -1.79 -5.61
C ASN A 352 17.18 -2.62 -5.81
N GLY A 353 17.62 -3.31 -4.76
CA GLY A 353 18.73 -4.24 -4.84
C GLY A 353 18.32 -5.52 -5.57
N ILE A 354 19.19 -6.04 -6.39
CA ILE A 354 19.07 -7.37 -7.00
C ILE A 354 20.38 -8.11 -6.73
N TRP A 355 20.26 -9.20 -6.00
CA TRP A 355 21.35 -10.14 -5.80
C TRP A 355 21.28 -11.19 -6.90
N PRO A 356 22.24 -11.22 -7.84
CA PRO A 356 22.23 -12.19 -8.91
C PRO A 356 22.55 -13.58 -8.36
N ILE A 357 21.73 -14.55 -8.73
CA ILE A 357 21.91 -15.96 -8.38
C ILE A 357 21.78 -16.74 -9.69
N GLN A 358 22.78 -17.54 -10.00
CA GLN A 358 22.70 -18.46 -11.14
C GLN A 358 21.89 -19.70 -10.74
N TYR A 359 20.78 -19.92 -11.42
CA TYR A 359 19.86 -21.00 -11.07
C TYR A 359 20.36 -22.40 -11.42
N THR A 360 21.28 -22.50 -12.38
CA THR A 360 21.76 -23.78 -12.89
C THR A 360 22.69 -24.52 -11.90
N ASP A 361 23.56 -23.80 -11.22
CA ASP A 361 24.53 -24.32 -10.26
C ASP A 361 24.43 -23.68 -8.87
N LYS A 362 23.43 -22.79 -8.69
CA LYS A 362 23.21 -22.00 -7.46
C LYS A 362 24.41 -21.13 -7.06
N THR A 363 25.23 -20.72 -8.01
CA THR A 363 26.32 -19.78 -7.75
C THR A 363 25.75 -18.47 -7.23
N GLU A 364 26.13 -18.10 -6.02
CA GLU A 364 25.81 -16.83 -5.38
C GLU A 364 26.97 -15.86 -5.68
N TYR A 365 26.65 -14.73 -6.33
CA TYR A 365 27.69 -13.74 -6.64
C TYR A 365 28.01 -12.88 -5.40
N PRO A 366 29.29 -12.45 -5.21
CA PRO A 366 29.72 -11.71 -4.03
C PRO A 366 29.40 -10.21 -4.14
N TYR A 367 28.31 -9.86 -4.82
CA TYR A 367 27.87 -8.47 -5.01
C TYR A 367 26.37 -8.37 -5.29
N VAL A 368 25.81 -7.19 -5.02
CA VAL A 368 24.42 -6.81 -5.28
C VAL A 368 24.40 -5.56 -6.13
N GLY A 369 23.57 -5.51 -7.16
CA GLY A 369 23.31 -4.32 -7.96
C GLY A 369 22.08 -3.55 -7.47
N PHE A 370 22.14 -2.20 -7.47
CA PHE A 370 21.04 -1.33 -7.09
C PHE A 370 20.53 -0.51 -8.27
N TYR A 371 19.25 -0.67 -8.57
CA TYR A 371 18.57 -0.09 -9.73
C TYR A 371 17.46 0.86 -9.26
N ASP A 372 17.18 1.90 -10.02
CA ASP A 372 15.97 2.73 -9.84
C ASP A 372 14.71 2.10 -10.48
N ARG A 373 14.64 0.77 -10.46
CA ARG A 373 13.63 -0.06 -11.09
C ARG A 373 13.11 -1.08 -10.09
N GLN A 374 11.86 -1.00 -9.72
CA GLN A 374 11.27 -1.82 -8.67
C GLN A 374 10.74 -3.15 -9.19
N GLY A 375 11.60 -4.16 -9.31
CA GLY A 375 11.20 -5.56 -9.56
C GLY A 375 10.34 -5.82 -10.80
N GLY A 376 9.93 -4.77 -11.50
CA GLY A 376 9.13 -4.76 -12.71
C GLY A 376 9.91 -4.24 -13.92
N PRO A 377 9.25 -4.07 -15.08
CA PRO A 377 9.92 -3.64 -16.31
C PRO A 377 10.44 -2.20 -16.27
N GLY A 378 9.95 -1.35 -15.37
CA GLY A 378 10.35 0.05 -15.30
C GLY A 378 10.02 0.73 -13.99
N ASN A 379 10.31 2.02 -13.93
CA ASN A 379 10.06 2.90 -12.77
C ASN A 379 8.95 3.92 -13.01
N GLU A 380 8.31 3.89 -14.18
CA GLU A 380 7.21 4.79 -14.55
C GLU A 380 6.02 3.99 -15.05
N SER A 381 4.82 4.36 -14.62
CA SER A 381 3.57 3.87 -15.18
C SER A 381 2.69 5.02 -15.68
N ARG A 382 1.92 4.76 -16.74
CA ARG A 382 0.90 5.67 -17.26
C ARG A 382 -0.39 4.92 -17.43
N SER A 383 -1.48 5.52 -16.97
CA SER A 383 -2.82 4.98 -17.16
C SER A 383 -3.78 6.06 -17.60
N GLU A 384 -4.75 5.68 -18.39
CA GLU A 384 -5.85 6.53 -18.86
C GLU A 384 -7.14 5.73 -18.77
N ILE A 385 -8.15 6.32 -18.15
CA ILE A 385 -9.47 5.72 -18.02
C ILE A 385 -10.55 6.72 -18.37
N ILE A 386 -11.58 6.24 -19.08
CA ILE A 386 -12.86 6.94 -19.27
C ILE A 386 -13.93 5.99 -18.77
N SER A 387 -14.69 6.43 -17.77
CA SER A 387 -15.80 5.64 -17.23
C SER A 387 -17.03 6.51 -16.98
N THR A 388 -18.21 5.90 -17.09
CA THR A 388 -19.49 6.53 -16.74
C THR A 388 -20.38 5.55 -16.00
N ASN A 389 -21.21 6.09 -15.10
CA ASN A 389 -22.28 5.36 -14.44
C ASN A 389 -23.62 6.01 -14.83
N PHE A 390 -24.54 5.20 -15.30
CA PHE A 390 -25.93 5.60 -15.55
C PHE A 390 -26.79 5.02 -14.44
N ARG A 391 -27.38 5.89 -13.64
CA ARG A 391 -28.15 5.51 -12.45
C ARG A 391 -29.60 5.87 -12.61
N PHE A 392 -30.43 4.86 -12.82
CA PHE A 392 -31.88 4.96 -12.96
C PHE A 392 -32.52 4.69 -11.59
N ILE A 393 -33.20 5.69 -11.03
CA ILE A 393 -33.82 5.59 -9.71
C ILE A 393 -35.33 5.73 -9.88
N THR A 394 -36.05 4.61 -9.80
CA THR A 394 -37.51 4.54 -9.87
C THR A 394 -38.09 4.53 -8.47
N ARG A 395 -39.00 5.48 -8.18
CA ARG A 395 -39.67 5.60 -6.89
C ARG A 395 -41.17 5.41 -7.06
N ILE A 396 -41.73 4.42 -6.36
CA ILE A 396 -43.17 4.13 -6.33
C ILE A 396 -43.66 4.28 -4.87
N PRO A 397 -43.95 5.52 -4.42
CA PRO A 397 -44.28 5.78 -3.01
C PRO A 397 -45.52 5.02 -2.54
N ARG A 398 -46.51 4.84 -3.41
CA ARG A 398 -47.76 4.14 -3.07
C ARG A 398 -47.56 2.73 -2.52
N ILE A 399 -46.48 2.07 -2.91
CA ILE A 399 -46.15 0.73 -2.42
C ILE A 399 -44.83 0.70 -1.64
N GLY A 400 -44.23 1.85 -1.32
CA GLY A 400 -42.96 1.92 -0.59
C GLY A 400 -41.78 1.29 -1.32
N LEU A 401 -41.74 1.35 -2.66
CA LEU A 401 -40.71 0.71 -3.48
C LEU A 401 -39.77 1.75 -4.07
N VAL A 402 -38.45 1.50 -3.93
CA VAL A 402 -37.40 2.25 -4.61
C VAL A 402 -36.46 1.26 -5.29
N THR A 403 -36.33 1.37 -6.60
CA THR A 403 -35.41 0.56 -7.40
C THR A 403 -34.32 1.45 -7.97
N THR A 404 -33.07 1.06 -7.77
CA THR A 404 -31.90 1.70 -8.38
C THR A 404 -31.23 0.69 -9.31
N LEU A 405 -31.20 0.98 -10.59
CA LEU A 405 -30.47 0.26 -11.60
C LEU A 405 -29.25 1.09 -11.97
N THR A 406 -28.06 0.53 -11.85
CA THR A 406 -26.80 1.21 -12.18
C THR A 406 -26.10 0.45 -13.30
N TRP A 407 -25.92 1.12 -14.43
CA TRP A 407 -25.10 0.63 -15.52
C TRP A 407 -23.76 1.34 -15.49
N GLN A 408 -22.71 0.62 -15.11
CA GLN A 408 -21.34 1.09 -15.10
C GLN A 408 -20.69 0.75 -16.43
N MET A 409 -20.04 1.73 -17.07
CA MET A 409 -19.32 1.56 -18.32
C MET A 409 -17.89 2.05 -18.19
N ILE A 410 -16.94 1.26 -18.66
CA ILE A 410 -15.56 1.66 -18.91
C ILE A 410 -15.39 1.72 -20.42
N TRP A 411 -15.28 2.95 -20.96
CA TRP A 411 -15.17 3.22 -22.39
C TRP A 411 -13.75 3.09 -22.90
N LEU A 412 -12.79 3.47 -22.05
CA LEU A 412 -11.37 3.42 -22.33
C LEU A 412 -10.64 3.00 -21.06
N TYR A 413 -9.74 2.04 -21.20
CA TYR A 413 -8.72 1.77 -20.20
C TYR A 413 -7.43 1.43 -20.91
N LYS A 414 -6.42 2.31 -20.72
CA LYS A 414 -5.06 2.10 -21.21
C LYS A 414 -4.10 2.07 -20.03
N TYR A 415 -3.12 1.20 -20.10
CA TYR A 415 -2.05 1.10 -19.10
C TYR A 415 -0.74 0.77 -19.80
N ARG A 416 0.34 1.40 -19.37
CA ARG A 416 1.69 1.16 -19.89
C ARG A 416 2.71 1.36 -18.79
N THR A 417 3.72 0.49 -18.73
CA THR A 417 4.93 0.67 -17.92
C THR A 417 6.07 1.17 -18.79
N LEU A 418 6.90 2.05 -18.25
CA LEU A 418 8.06 2.64 -18.93
C LEU A 418 9.22 2.73 -17.94
N TYR A 419 10.44 2.86 -18.48
CA TYR A 419 11.62 3.20 -17.73
C TYR A 419 12.09 4.61 -18.16
N ASN A 420 12.00 5.59 -17.24
CA ASN A 420 12.32 6.99 -17.51
C ASN A 420 11.67 7.57 -18.79
N GLY A 421 10.43 7.14 -19.09
CA GLY A 421 9.68 7.59 -20.26
C GLY A 421 9.91 6.79 -21.54
N SER A 422 10.81 5.81 -21.53
CA SER A 422 11.18 4.96 -22.67
C SER A 422 11.01 3.47 -22.32
N THR A 423 11.40 2.57 -23.21
CA THR A 423 11.59 1.15 -22.87
C THR A 423 12.89 0.98 -22.07
N GLY A 424 12.88 0.07 -21.11
CA GLY A 424 14.06 -0.25 -20.29
C GLY A 424 14.43 -1.72 -20.46
N GLU A 425 14.68 -2.14 -21.69
CA GLU A 425 14.95 -3.54 -22.02
C GLU A 425 16.22 -4.05 -21.36
N ASN A 426 17.26 -3.22 -21.35
CA ASN A 426 18.54 -3.51 -20.74
C ASN A 426 18.93 -2.38 -19.81
N VAL A 427 19.04 -2.67 -18.52
CA VAL A 427 19.34 -1.68 -17.48
C VAL A 427 20.48 -2.17 -16.63
N TRP A 428 21.55 -1.38 -16.57
CA TRP A 428 22.64 -1.57 -15.63
C TRP A 428 22.28 -0.95 -14.28
N PRO A 429 22.85 -1.44 -13.16
CA PRO A 429 22.64 -0.80 -11.87
C PRO A 429 23.23 0.62 -11.82
N LEU A 430 22.71 1.48 -10.97
CA LEU A 430 23.29 2.78 -10.67
C LEU A 430 24.43 2.66 -9.65
N TYR A 431 24.30 1.68 -8.76
CA TYR A 431 25.27 1.39 -7.70
C TYR A 431 25.41 -0.12 -7.54
N TRP A 432 26.48 -0.54 -6.88
CA TRP A 432 26.68 -1.92 -6.46
C TRP A 432 27.29 -1.97 -5.06
N CYS A 433 27.18 -3.11 -4.40
CA CYS A 433 27.74 -3.37 -3.08
C CYS A 433 28.39 -4.75 -3.10
N GLY A 434 29.65 -4.81 -2.68
CA GLY A 434 30.36 -6.06 -2.46
C GLY A 434 30.13 -6.62 -1.06
N THR A 435 31.00 -7.58 -0.68
CA THR A 435 30.98 -8.19 0.65
C THR A 435 31.47 -7.24 1.76
N ASP A 436 32.06 -6.11 1.38
CA ASP A 436 32.50 -5.03 2.27
C ASP A 436 31.32 -4.19 2.83
N GLY A 437 30.13 -4.31 2.25
CA GLY A 437 28.93 -3.53 2.64
C GLY A 437 28.96 -2.08 2.15
N ILE A 438 29.94 -1.67 1.37
CA ILE A 438 30.07 -0.31 0.85
C ILE A 438 29.34 -0.17 -0.48
N ILE A 439 28.52 0.87 -0.61
CA ILE A 439 27.81 1.17 -1.85
C ILE A 439 28.72 2.00 -2.76
N HIS A 440 29.08 1.45 -3.90
CA HIS A 440 29.90 2.06 -4.92
C HIS A 440 29.07 2.49 -6.13
N PRO A 441 29.37 3.64 -6.80
CA PRO A 441 28.81 3.95 -8.09
C PRO A 441 29.17 2.88 -9.13
N PHE A 442 28.24 2.51 -10.00
CA PHE A 442 28.51 1.59 -11.10
C PHE A 442 29.02 2.36 -12.33
N THR A 443 30.20 2.04 -12.79
CA THR A 443 30.92 2.81 -13.83
C THR A 443 30.89 2.12 -15.19
N GLU A 444 31.26 2.84 -16.26
CA GLU A 444 31.37 2.26 -17.62
C GLU A 444 32.38 1.11 -17.68
N ALA A 445 33.50 1.22 -16.96
CA ALA A 445 34.50 0.15 -16.91
C ALA A 445 33.92 -1.18 -16.40
N GLN A 446 33.00 -1.12 -15.43
CA GLN A 446 32.35 -2.32 -14.88
C GLN A 446 31.31 -2.92 -15.84
N LYS A 447 30.76 -2.15 -16.78
CA LYS A 447 29.89 -2.69 -17.83
C LYS A 447 30.65 -3.57 -18.82
N GLU A 448 31.92 -3.29 -19.00
CA GLU A 448 32.81 -4.02 -19.91
C GLU A 448 33.48 -5.23 -19.24
N ASP A 449 33.44 -5.31 -17.90
CA ASP A 449 33.99 -6.41 -17.12
C ASP A 449 33.03 -7.60 -17.09
N PRO A 450 33.41 -8.78 -17.65
CA PRO A 450 32.59 -9.98 -17.63
C PRO A 450 32.16 -10.42 -16.21
N ALA A 451 32.94 -10.08 -15.18
CA ALA A 451 32.62 -10.41 -13.80
C ALA A 451 31.30 -9.75 -13.33
N PHE A 452 30.94 -8.60 -13.88
CA PHE A 452 29.71 -7.87 -13.55
C PHE A 452 28.56 -8.11 -14.56
N ALA A 453 28.77 -8.93 -15.61
CA ALA A 453 27.73 -9.23 -16.59
C ALA A 453 26.40 -9.73 -15.96
N PRO A 454 26.39 -10.50 -14.86
CA PRO A 454 25.17 -10.91 -14.16
C PRO A 454 24.33 -9.76 -13.60
N LEU A 455 24.88 -8.56 -13.52
CA LEU A 455 24.15 -7.36 -13.10
C LEU A 455 23.38 -6.68 -14.24
N LEU A 456 23.51 -7.11 -15.49
CA LEU A 456 22.66 -6.59 -16.56
C LEU A 456 21.23 -7.10 -16.40
N SER A 457 20.33 -6.23 -15.98
CA SER A 457 18.91 -6.56 -15.86
C SER A 457 18.23 -6.45 -17.22
N THR A 458 17.84 -7.58 -17.80
CA THR A 458 17.16 -7.67 -19.09
C THR A 458 15.64 -7.78 -18.91
N THR A 459 14.88 -7.16 -19.80
CA THR A 459 13.42 -7.28 -19.81
C THR A 459 12.92 -7.41 -21.24
N ALA A 460 12.08 -8.39 -21.48
CA ALA A 460 11.46 -8.59 -22.78
C ALA A 460 10.70 -7.32 -23.24
N PRO A 461 10.87 -6.88 -24.51
CA PRO A 461 10.29 -5.65 -25.05
C PRO A 461 8.78 -5.57 -24.85
N GLU A 462 8.10 -6.71 -24.90
CA GLU A 462 6.64 -6.80 -24.75
C GLU A 462 6.14 -6.28 -23.42
N ARG A 463 6.97 -6.33 -22.36
CA ARG A 463 6.61 -5.79 -21.03
C ARG A 463 6.31 -4.30 -21.07
N PHE A 464 6.82 -3.59 -22.08
CA PHE A 464 6.61 -2.15 -22.28
C PHE A 464 5.47 -1.83 -23.25
N LEU A 465 4.82 -2.83 -23.84
CA LEU A 465 3.68 -2.62 -24.72
C LEU A 465 2.49 -2.01 -23.97
N PRO A 466 1.76 -1.09 -24.60
CA PRO A 466 0.55 -0.54 -24.01
C PRO A 466 -0.55 -1.60 -23.99
N ASN A 467 -1.22 -1.73 -22.86
CA ASN A 467 -2.47 -2.47 -22.75
C ASN A 467 -3.63 -1.51 -23.02
N SER A 468 -4.41 -1.76 -24.06
CA SER A 468 -5.62 -1.00 -24.40
C SER A 468 -6.78 -1.98 -24.51
N TYR A 469 -7.86 -1.68 -23.83
CA TYR A 469 -8.98 -2.60 -23.67
C TYR A 469 -10.24 -2.06 -24.33
N LYS A 470 -11.01 -2.93 -24.97
CA LYS A 470 -12.32 -2.60 -25.54
C LYS A 470 -13.30 -2.16 -24.44
N PRO A 471 -14.29 -1.33 -24.76
CA PRO A 471 -15.33 -0.96 -23.81
C PRO A 471 -16.02 -2.17 -23.18
N TYR A 472 -16.34 -2.06 -21.90
CA TYR A 472 -17.07 -3.09 -21.15
C TYR A 472 -17.87 -2.45 -20.03
N GLY A 473 -18.90 -3.15 -19.59
CA GLY A 473 -19.78 -2.64 -18.56
C GLY A 473 -20.20 -3.70 -17.55
N MET A 474 -20.91 -3.24 -16.54
CA MET A 474 -21.48 -4.05 -15.48
C MET A 474 -22.84 -3.49 -15.07
N LEU A 475 -23.83 -4.36 -14.91
CA LEU A 475 -25.18 -3.99 -14.52
C LEU A 475 -25.43 -4.39 -13.07
N ASN A 476 -25.78 -3.40 -12.23
CA ASN A 476 -26.09 -3.60 -10.81
C ASN A 476 -27.52 -3.15 -10.52
N ILE A 477 -28.22 -3.83 -9.63
CA ILE A 477 -29.55 -3.46 -9.18
C ILE A 477 -29.64 -3.47 -7.67
N ARG A 478 -30.38 -2.50 -7.11
CA ARG A 478 -30.82 -2.49 -5.72
C ARG A 478 -32.31 -2.19 -5.67
N VAL A 479 -33.06 -3.00 -4.97
CA VAL A 479 -34.50 -2.87 -4.76
C VAL A 479 -34.75 -2.74 -3.28
N ASN A 480 -35.26 -1.59 -2.83
CA ASN A 480 -35.64 -1.36 -1.45
C ASN A 480 -37.16 -1.35 -1.35
N LYS A 481 -37.70 -2.16 -0.45
CA LYS A 481 -39.13 -2.25 -0.12
C LYS A 481 -39.35 -1.84 1.31
N ALA A 482 -40.05 -0.74 1.51
CA ALA A 482 -40.49 -0.32 2.85
C ALA A 482 -41.84 -0.98 3.20
N PHE A 483 -41.95 -1.48 4.43
CA PHE A 483 -43.15 -2.01 5.05
C PHE A 483 -43.48 -1.11 6.27
N GLY A 484 -44.34 -0.11 6.03
CA GLY A 484 -44.57 0.95 7.01
C GLY A 484 -43.33 1.80 7.25
N GLU A 485 -43.20 2.33 8.46
CA GLU A 485 -42.09 3.23 8.85
C GLU A 485 -40.92 2.53 9.52
N HIS A 486 -41.10 1.27 9.92
CA HIS A 486 -40.17 0.54 10.77
C HIS A 486 -39.33 -0.50 10.04
N ILE A 487 -39.81 -1.06 8.94
CA ILE A 487 -39.14 -2.20 8.28
C ILE A 487 -38.80 -1.83 6.84
N THR A 488 -37.54 -2.02 6.46
CA THR A 488 -37.10 -1.94 5.06
C THR A 488 -36.34 -3.22 4.69
N LEU A 489 -36.77 -3.86 3.63
CA LEU A 489 -36.08 -5.00 3.00
C LEU A 489 -35.40 -4.49 1.75
N ALA A 490 -34.08 -4.75 1.61
CA ALA A 490 -33.33 -4.44 0.43
C ALA A 490 -32.78 -5.73 -0.20
N PHE A 491 -33.03 -5.91 -1.48
CA PHE A 491 -32.36 -6.88 -2.33
C PHE A 491 -31.36 -6.15 -3.21
N PHE A 492 -30.17 -6.72 -3.38
CA PHE A 492 -29.20 -6.18 -4.34
C PHE A 492 -28.51 -7.29 -5.11
N ALA A 493 -28.17 -6.99 -6.37
CA ALA A 493 -27.37 -7.84 -7.22
C ALA A 493 -26.31 -7.01 -7.94
N ASN A 494 -25.07 -7.44 -7.83
CA ASN A 494 -23.95 -6.89 -8.58
C ASN A 494 -23.65 -7.78 -9.76
N ASN A 495 -23.32 -7.18 -10.91
CA ASN A 495 -23.12 -7.85 -12.19
C ASN A 495 -24.30 -8.79 -12.56
N LEU A 496 -25.51 -8.26 -12.43
CA LEU A 496 -26.77 -9.01 -12.66
C LEU A 496 -26.80 -9.77 -14.00
N ALA A 497 -26.19 -9.20 -15.04
CA ALA A 497 -26.14 -9.77 -16.39
C ALA A 497 -24.94 -10.70 -16.62
N ASP A 498 -24.15 -11.03 -15.60
CA ASP A 498 -22.94 -11.86 -15.65
C ASP A 498 -21.95 -11.44 -16.75
N LEU A 499 -21.77 -10.13 -16.93
CA LEU A 499 -20.88 -9.58 -17.94
C LEU A 499 -19.42 -9.71 -17.49
N ARG A 500 -18.72 -10.74 -17.95
CA ARG A 500 -17.32 -11.03 -17.60
C ARG A 500 -16.45 -11.16 -18.86
N PRO A 501 -16.25 -10.08 -19.62
CA PRO A 501 -15.44 -10.15 -20.83
C PRO A 501 -13.98 -10.47 -20.48
N THR A 502 -13.34 -11.26 -21.31
CA THR A 502 -11.89 -11.49 -21.25
C THR A 502 -11.16 -10.42 -22.04
N ARG A 503 -9.98 -10.05 -21.59
CA ARG A 503 -9.11 -9.07 -22.22
C ARG A 503 -7.70 -9.63 -22.37
N TYR A 504 -7.11 -9.42 -23.52
CA TYR A 504 -5.71 -9.77 -23.75
C TYR A 504 -4.79 -8.65 -23.24
N SER A 505 -3.86 -9.01 -22.39
CA SER A 505 -2.78 -8.14 -21.93
C SER A 505 -1.55 -8.36 -22.80
N ALA A 506 -1.17 -7.35 -23.59
CA ALA A 506 -0.01 -7.43 -24.47
C ALA A 506 1.29 -7.54 -23.66
N SER A 507 1.37 -6.83 -22.53
CA SER A 507 2.56 -6.81 -21.68
C SER A 507 2.81 -8.11 -20.90
N THR A 508 1.79 -8.89 -20.60
CA THR A 508 1.90 -10.18 -19.90
C THR A 508 1.62 -11.39 -20.79
N ARG A 509 1.21 -11.16 -22.03
CA ARG A 509 0.79 -12.19 -23.00
C ARG A 509 -0.26 -13.15 -22.43
N SER A 510 -1.20 -12.62 -21.64
CA SER A 510 -2.21 -13.41 -20.94
C SER A 510 -3.60 -12.81 -21.09
N TYR A 511 -4.62 -13.66 -20.95
CA TYR A 511 -6.00 -13.21 -20.88
C TYR A 511 -6.40 -12.95 -19.44
N LEU A 512 -7.00 -11.79 -19.22
CA LEU A 512 -7.51 -11.35 -17.92
C LEU A 512 -9.02 -11.25 -17.99
N GLN A 513 -9.72 -11.89 -17.08
CA GLN A 513 -11.17 -11.74 -16.94
C GLN A 513 -11.48 -10.43 -16.20
N GLN A 514 -12.45 -9.71 -16.71
CA GLN A 514 -12.94 -8.46 -16.13
C GLN A 514 -14.28 -8.70 -15.44
N ASN A 515 -14.55 -7.84 -14.44
CA ASN A 515 -15.69 -7.94 -13.55
C ASN A 515 -15.66 -9.20 -12.65
N THR A 516 -16.30 -9.06 -11.52
CA THR A 516 -16.51 -10.16 -10.58
C THR A 516 -17.66 -11.06 -11.02
N GLN A 517 -17.75 -12.23 -10.45
CA GLN A 517 -18.94 -13.07 -10.58
C GLN A 517 -20.18 -12.33 -10.06
N PRO A 518 -21.39 -12.69 -10.52
CA PRO A 518 -22.62 -12.17 -9.95
C PRO A 518 -22.66 -12.40 -8.44
N PHE A 519 -23.07 -11.37 -7.72
CA PHE A 519 -23.23 -11.43 -6.27
C PHE A 519 -24.60 -10.91 -5.89
N PHE A 520 -25.32 -11.67 -5.08
CA PHE A 520 -26.67 -11.34 -4.61
C PHE A 520 -26.68 -11.22 -3.09
N GLY A 521 -27.47 -10.31 -2.56
CA GLY A 521 -27.61 -10.14 -1.13
C GLY A 521 -28.98 -9.59 -0.73
N LEU A 522 -29.32 -9.87 0.52
CA LEU A 522 -30.50 -9.34 1.20
C LEU A 522 -30.06 -8.60 2.46
N GLU A 523 -30.70 -7.47 2.73
CA GLU A 523 -30.49 -6.64 3.90
C GLU A 523 -31.86 -6.32 4.53
N LEU A 524 -32.01 -6.60 5.81
CA LEU A 524 -33.19 -6.24 6.59
C LEU A 524 -32.80 -5.13 7.57
N GLN A 525 -33.47 -4.00 7.47
CA GLN A 525 -33.32 -2.88 8.40
C GLN A 525 -34.61 -2.74 9.22
N ILE A 526 -34.44 -2.76 10.55
CA ILE A 526 -35.54 -2.53 11.51
C ILE A 526 -35.19 -1.27 12.29
N LYS A 527 -36.11 -0.30 12.25
CA LYS A 527 -36.01 0.94 13.04
C LYS A 527 -36.85 0.76 14.30
N LEU A 528 -36.21 0.73 15.44
CA LEU A 528 -36.80 0.61 16.77
C LEU A 528 -37.34 1.96 17.25
#